data_87974338f704bbb82a64c250d4efcf7b
#
_entry.id   87974338f704bbb82a64c250d4efcf7b
#
_cell.length_a   1.000
_cell.length_b   1.000
_cell.length_c   1.000
_cell.angle_alpha   90.00
_cell.angle_beta   90.00
_cell.angle_gamma   90.00
#
_symmetry.space_group_name_H-M   'P 1'
#
loop_
_entity.id
_entity.type
_entity.pdbx_description
1 polymer ?
#
loop_
_entity_poly.entity_id
_entity_poly.type
_entity_poly.pdbx_seq_one_letter_code
_entity_poly.pdbx_strand_id
1 'polypeptide(L)'
;MNKINQPIKARNKQRGFTLLEVMVVVVVIGLLGSVVVQNLMGNMDTAKLQKAVQDINGLETSLTMYKMDNYKYPNTEQGLEALVEETDIEPLPRRFPNGGYVKRLPSDPWGNEYQLLNPGENGDIDIFSLGPDGEQGTEDDIGNWNLGDYQ
;
A
#
# COMPACT_ATOMS: atom_id res chain seq x y z
N MET A 1 65.66 -12.81 57.13
CA MET A 1 64.89 -11.63 56.68
C MET A 1 64.59 -11.79 55.20
N ASN A 2 63.41 -12.33 54.88
CA ASN A 2 62.97 -12.57 53.46
C ASN A 2 62.19 -11.35 53.00
N LYS A 3 62.72 -10.60 52.04
CA LYS A 3 61.96 -9.56 51.29
C LYS A 3 61.17 -10.22 50.24
N ILE A 4 59.86 -10.21 50.41
CA ILE A 4 58.86 -10.68 49.39
C ILE A 4 58.77 -9.61 48.32
N ASN A 5 59.30 -9.89 47.13
CA ASN A 5 59.08 -9.07 45.91
C ASN A 5 57.64 -9.26 45.42
N GLN A 6 56.82 -8.25 45.58
CA GLN A 6 55.51 -8.22 44.99
C GLN A 6 55.61 -7.73 43.54
N PRO A 7 54.96 -8.42 42.56
CA PRO A 7 54.95 -7.98 41.17
C PRO A 7 54.07 -6.74 41.01
N ILE A 8 54.59 -5.71 40.36
CA ILE A 8 53.90 -4.49 40.01
C ILE A 8 52.86 -4.83 38.94
N LYS A 9 51.59 -4.76 39.31
CA LYS A 9 50.46 -4.93 38.37
C LYS A 9 50.51 -3.83 37.30
N ALA A 10 50.78 -4.20 36.06
CA ALA A 10 50.73 -3.28 34.92
C ALA A 10 49.31 -2.68 34.80
N ARG A 11 49.21 -1.37 34.93
CA ARG A 11 47.98 -0.60 34.78
C ARG A 11 47.66 -0.51 33.27
N ASN A 12 46.69 -1.27 32.79
CA ASN A 12 46.16 -1.14 31.41
C ASN A 12 45.67 0.29 31.22
N LYS A 13 46.34 1.04 30.34
CA LYS A 13 45.87 2.36 29.89
C LYS A 13 44.60 2.17 29.07
N GLN A 14 43.44 2.48 29.61
CA GLN A 14 42.22 2.64 28.85
C GLN A 14 42.42 3.81 27.89
N ARG A 15 42.39 3.49 26.58
CA ARG A 15 42.40 4.51 25.53
C ARG A 15 40.95 4.99 25.39
N GLY A 16 40.69 6.23 25.77
CA GLY A 16 39.40 6.89 25.48
C GLY A 16 39.32 7.29 24.01
N PHE A 17 38.10 7.34 23.49
CA PHE A 17 37.84 7.88 22.16
C PHE A 17 38.21 9.36 22.08
N THR A 18 38.78 9.76 20.95
CA THR A 18 39.06 11.16 20.67
C THR A 18 37.82 11.89 20.21
N LEU A 19 37.68 13.17 20.49
CA LEU A 19 36.56 13.99 20.01
C LEU A 19 36.46 13.97 18.47
N LEU A 20 37.62 13.96 17.80
CA LEU A 20 37.70 13.85 16.33
C LEU A 20 37.13 12.53 15.84
N GLU A 21 37.39 11.41 16.48
CA GLU A 21 36.91 10.08 16.09
C GLU A 21 35.39 10.00 16.18
N VAL A 22 34.80 10.57 17.24
CA VAL A 22 33.33 10.64 17.36
C VAL A 22 32.73 11.56 16.30
N MET A 23 33.35 12.72 16.00
CA MET A 23 32.88 13.62 14.94
C MET A 23 32.87 12.95 13.57
N VAL A 24 33.94 12.21 13.22
CA VAL A 24 34.02 11.47 11.93
C VAL A 24 32.94 10.40 11.86
N VAL A 25 32.70 9.65 12.94
CA VAL A 25 31.65 8.61 12.96
C VAL A 25 30.27 9.23 12.77
N VAL A 26 29.94 10.35 13.41
CA VAL A 26 28.65 11.04 13.27
C VAL A 26 28.46 11.53 11.83
N VAL A 27 29.51 12.11 11.22
CA VAL A 27 29.45 12.56 9.81
C VAL A 27 29.22 11.38 8.86
N VAL A 28 29.93 10.27 9.05
CA VAL A 28 29.77 9.07 8.22
C VAL A 28 28.36 8.47 8.36
N ILE A 29 27.84 8.38 9.58
CA ILE A 29 26.46 7.90 9.81
C ILE A 29 25.44 8.84 9.15
N GLY A 30 25.64 10.15 9.23
CA GLY A 30 24.77 11.14 8.57
C GLY A 30 24.77 11.01 7.05
N LEU A 31 25.94 10.79 6.44
CA LEU A 31 26.06 10.57 4.99
C LEU A 31 25.41 9.26 4.54
N LEU A 32 25.63 8.17 5.27
CA LEU A 32 25.01 6.88 4.97
C LEU A 32 23.48 6.91 5.17
N GLY A 33 23.00 7.62 6.19
CA GLY A 33 21.57 7.78 6.47
C GLY A 33 20.82 8.47 5.32
N SER A 34 21.43 9.45 4.67
CA SER A 34 20.80 10.18 3.56
C SER A 34 20.50 9.33 2.34
N VAL A 35 21.35 8.34 2.04
CA VAL A 35 21.17 7.42 0.90
C VAL A 35 20.05 6.39 1.17
N VAL A 36 19.91 5.95 2.41
CA VAL A 36 18.90 4.94 2.80
C VAL A 36 17.48 5.50 2.67
N VAL A 37 17.25 6.77 3.03
CA VAL A 37 15.92 7.41 2.99
C VAL A 37 15.37 7.48 1.56
N GLN A 38 16.20 7.83 0.58
CA GLN A 38 15.77 7.93 -0.83
C GLN A 38 15.32 6.57 -1.41
N ASN A 39 16.03 5.49 -1.09
CA ASN A 39 15.66 4.15 -1.53
C ASN A 39 14.38 3.62 -0.87
N LEU A 40 14.11 4.01 0.38
CA LEU A 40 12.88 3.62 1.07
C LEU A 40 11.65 4.30 0.49
N MET A 41 11.71 5.58 0.11
CA MET A 41 10.58 6.30 -0.48
C MET A 41 10.17 5.70 -1.83
N GLY A 42 11.10 5.43 -2.74
CA GLY A 42 10.77 4.81 -4.02
C GLY A 42 10.16 3.41 -3.89
N ASN A 43 10.62 2.61 -2.92
CA ASN A 43 10.05 1.29 -2.65
C ASN A 43 8.63 1.37 -2.05
N MET A 44 8.34 2.40 -1.26
CA MET A 44 7.00 2.62 -0.70
C MET A 44 5.98 2.99 -1.78
N ASP A 45 6.35 3.81 -2.74
CA ASP A 45 5.47 4.18 -3.85
C ASP A 45 5.17 2.97 -4.74
N THR A 46 6.18 2.16 -5.06
CA THR A 46 5.98 0.90 -5.79
C THR A 46 5.06 -0.05 -5.03
N ALA A 47 5.22 -0.20 -3.72
CA ALA A 47 4.37 -1.06 -2.90
C ALA A 47 2.91 -0.58 -2.86
N LYS A 48 2.67 0.74 -2.84
CA LYS A 48 1.33 1.32 -2.93
C LYS A 48 0.68 1.02 -4.28
N LEU A 49 1.40 1.23 -5.37
CA LEU A 49 0.91 0.90 -6.72
C LEU A 49 0.54 -0.59 -6.83
N GLN A 50 1.41 -1.48 -6.38
CA GLN A 50 1.16 -2.92 -6.38
C GLN A 50 -0.06 -3.32 -5.53
N LYS A 51 -0.27 -2.65 -4.39
CA LYS A 51 -1.48 -2.85 -3.58
C LYS A 51 -2.73 -2.42 -4.34
N ALA A 52 -2.74 -1.25 -4.97
CA ALA A 52 -3.88 -0.78 -5.76
C ALA A 52 -4.21 -1.76 -6.90
N VAL A 53 -3.19 -2.25 -7.63
CA VAL A 53 -3.37 -3.27 -8.68
C VAL A 53 -4.01 -4.55 -8.14
N GLN A 54 -3.55 -5.03 -6.98
CA GLN A 54 -4.12 -6.24 -6.35
C GLN A 54 -5.56 -6.04 -5.89
N ASP A 55 -5.87 -4.90 -5.29
CA ASP A 55 -7.21 -4.58 -4.82
C ASP A 55 -8.20 -4.49 -6.00
N ILE A 56 -7.82 -3.79 -7.08
CA ILE A 56 -8.66 -3.65 -8.28
C ILE A 56 -8.92 -5.02 -8.92
N ASN A 57 -7.91 -5.88 -9.08
CA ASN A 57 -8.09 -7.24 -9.58
C ASN A 57 -9.04 -8.07 -8.68
N GLY A 58 -8.95 -7.90 -7.37
CA GLY A 58 -9.84 -8.55 -6.41
C GLY A 58 -11.29 -8.07 -6.52
N LEU A 59 -11.49 -6.75 -6.67
CA LEU A 59 -12.79 -6.14 -6.87
C LEU A 59 -13.41 -6.56 -8.22
N GLU A 60 -12.63 -6.58 -9.29
CA GLU A 60 -13.07 -7.05 -10.62
C GLU A 60 -13.53 -8.50 -10.58
N THR A 61 -12.78 -9.36 -9.86
CA THR A 61 -13.19 -10.76 -9.65
C THR A 61 -14.53 -10.83 -8.91
N SER A 62 -14.73 -10.04 -7.88
CA SER A 62 -15.97 -10.02 -7.09
C SER A 62 -17.15 -9.47 -7.88
N LEU A 63 -16.93 -8.44 -8.70
CA LEU A 63 -17.93 -7.90 -9.64
C LEU A 63 -18.30 -8.93 -10.72
N THR A 64 -17.33 -9.71 -11.19
CA THR A 64 -17.61 -10.81 -12.11
C THR A 64 -18.49 -11.87 -11.47
N MET A 65 -18.28 -12.23 -10.21
CA MET A 65 -19.15 -13.14 -9.45
C MET A 65 -20.56 -12.55 -9.30
N TYR A 66 -20.67 -11.26 -8.97
CA TYR A 66 -21.94 -10.56 -8.90
C TYR A 66 -22.69 -10.64 -10.25
N LYS A 67 -22.00 -10.36 -11.37
CA LYS A 67 -22.56 -10.45 -12.73
C LYS A 67 -23.02 -11.86 -13.07
N MET A 68 -22.28 -12.89 -12.66
CA MET A 68 -22.67 -14.29 -12.89
C MET A 68 -23.98 -14.65 -12.19
N ASP A 69 -24.20 -14.17 -10.95
CA ASP A 69 -25.41 -14.43 -10.19
C ASP A 69 -26.59 -13.54 -10.62
N ASN A 70 -26.34 -12.31 -11.07
CA ASN A 70 -27.34 -11.28 -11.32
C ASN A 70 -27.52 -10.91 -12.79
N TYR A 71 -26.67 -11.48 -13.70
CA TYR A 71 -26.63 -11.22 -15.15
C TYR A 71 -26.25 -9.80 -15.56
N LYS A 72 -25.86 -8.97 -14.61
CA LYS A 72 -25.43 -7.57 -14.80
C LYS A 72 -24.50 -7.17 -13.68
N TYR A 73 -23.67 -6.17 -13.93
CA TYR A 73 -22.89 -5.49 -12.89
C TYR A 73 -23.78 -4.56 -12.07
N PRO A 74 -23.39 -4.19 -10.84
CA PRO A 74 -24.00 -3.07 -10.14
C PRO A 74 -23.85 -1.80 -10.98
N ASN A 75 -24.81 -0.89 -10.91
CA ASN A 75 -24.67 0.42 -11.56
C ASN A 75 -23.81 1.36 -10.70
N THR A 76 -23.46 2.52 -11.26
CA THR A 76 -22.64 3.53 -10.55
C THR A 76 -23.26 3.99 -9.23
N GLU A 77 -24.59 4.09 -9.16
CA GLU A 77 -25.30 4.51 -7.94
C GLU A 77 -25.28 3.44 -6.86
N GLN A 78 -25.31 2.15 -7.26
CA GLN A 78 -25.15 1.02 -6.34
C GLN A 78 -23.73 0.90 -5.82
N GLY A 79 -22.75 1.33 -6.59
CA GLY A 79 -21.36 1.34 -6.23
C GLY A 79 -20.76 -0.05 -5.95
N LEU A 80 -19.60 -0.05 -5.34
CA LEU A 80 -18.94 -1.25 -4.85
C LEU A 80 -19.59 -1.79 -3.56
N GLU A 81 -20.39 -0.99 -2.88
CA GLU A 81 -21.15 -1.34 -1.68
C GLU A 81 -22.08 -2.52 -1.96
N ALA A 82 -22.60 -2.62 -3.19
CA ALA A 82 -23.42 -3.76 -3.64
C ALA A 82 -22.68 -5.11 -3.59
N LEU A 83 -21.38 -5.13 -3.38
CA LEU A 83 -20.60 -6.36 -3.13
C LEU A 83 -20.59 -6.77 -1.66
N VAL A 84 -20.81 -5.84 -0.74
CA VAL A 84 -20.72 -6.07 0.71
C VAL A 84 -22.07 -6.36 1.30
N GLU A 85 -23.12 -5.60 0.90
CA GLU A 85 -24.48 -5.69 1.39
C GLU A 85 -25.49 -5.67 0.25
N GLU A 86 -26.65 -6.27 0.49
CA GLU A 86 -27.73 -6.29 -0.49
C GLU A 86 -28.29 -4.88 -0.65
N THR A 87 -28.20 -4.36 -1.89
CA THR A 87 -28.67 -3.01 -2.21
C THR A 87 -30.18 -2.95 -2.34
N ASP A 88 -30.78 -1.83 -1.94
CA ASP A 88 -32.18 -1.47 -2.19
C ASP A 88 -32.36 -0.53 -3.40
N ILE A 89 -31.26 -0.16 -4.06
CA ILE A 89 -31.25 0.67 -5.26
C ILE A 89 -31.56 -0.20 -6.49
N GLU A 90 -32.51 0.21 -7.29
CA GLU A 90 -32.85 -0.49 -8.54
C GLU A 90 -31.70 -0.37 -9.58
N PRO A 91 -31.47 -1.46 -10.32
CA PRO A 91 -32.19 -2.71 -10.40
C PRO A 91 -31.73 -3.71 -9.34
N LEU A 92 -32.63 -4.18 -8.51
CA LEU A 92 -32.32 -5.09 -7.41
C LEU A 92 -31.58 -6.35 -7.87
N PRO A 93 -30.66 -6.88 -7.06
CA PRO A 93 -29.98 -8.13 -7.36
C PRO A 93 -30.97 -9.30 -7.29
N ARG A 94 -30.82 -10.26 -8.22
CA ARG A 94 -31.64 -11.49 -8.21
C ARG A 94 -31.20 -12.44 -7.12
N ARG A 95 -29.92 -12.37 -6.76
CA ARG A 95 -29.30 -13.21 -5.74
C ARG A 95 -28.23 -12.40 -5.02
N PHE A 96 -28.25 -12.50 -3.71
CA PHE A 96 -27.20 -11.98 -2.86
C PHE A 96 -26.77 -13.08 -1.89
N PRO A 97 -25.47 -13.47 -1.85
CA PRO A 97 -24.97 -14.51 -0.98
C PRO A 97 -24.93 -14.06 0.48
N ASN A 98 -25.18 -14.97 1.43
CA ASN A 98 -25.00 -14.68 2.84
C ASN A 98 -23.54 -14.26 3.13
N GLY A 99 -23.35 -13.01 3.55
CA GLY A 99 -22.04 -12.44 3.85
C GLY A 99 -21.40 -11.67 2.69
N GLY A 100 -22.16 -11.42 1.61
CA GLY A 100 -21.72 -10.62 0.47
C GLY A 100 -20.72 -11.35 -0.46
N TYR A 101 -20.33 -10.69 -1.52
CA TYR A 101 -19.26 -11.12 -2.44
C TYR A 101 -17.87 -10.79 -1.85
N VAL A 102 -17.81 -9.75 -1.03
CA VAL A 102 -16.65 -9.38 -0.21
C VAL A 102 -17.12 -9.04 1.21
N LYS A 103 -16.29 -9.29 2.19
CA LYS A 103 -16.64 -8.98 3.59
C LYS A 103 -16.59 -7.50 3.90
N ARG A 104 -15.71 -6.78 3.22
CA ARG A 104 -15.52 -5.33 3.33
C ARG A 104 -14.78 -4.83 2.10
N LEU A 105 -15.04 -3.59 1.72
CA LEU A 105 -14.29 -2.92 0.69
C LEU A 105 -12.90 -2.52 1.22
N PRO A 106 -11.85 -2.70 0.43
CA PRO A 106 -10.54 -2.14 0.74
C PRO A 106 -10.59 -0.62 0.53
N SER A 107 -9.75 0.11 1.27
CA SER A 107 -9.35 1.47 0.90
C SER A 107 -8.07 1.41 0.08
N ASP A 108 -7.92 2.37 -0.82
CA ASP A 108 -6.71 2.49 -1.60
C ASP A 108 -5.49 2.85 -0.73
N PRO A 109 -4.26 2.79 -1.24
CA PRO A 109 -3.07 3.08 -0.47
C PRO A 109 -2.91 4.55 -0.03
N TRP A 110 -3.71 5.45 -0.57
CA TRP A 110 -3.73 6.88 -0.23
C TRP A 110 -4.86 7.25 0.73
N GLY A 111 -5.78 6.29 1.01
CA GLY A 111 -6.85 6.43 1.99
C GLY A 111 -8.21 6.76 1.38
N ASN A 112 -8.33 6.75 0.05
CA ASN A 112 -9.59 6.96 -0.66
C ASN A 112 -10.34 5.64 -0.85
N GLU A 113 -11.62 5.72 -1.20
CA GLU A 113 -12.44 4.59 -1.61
C GLU A 113 -12.25 4.33 -3.10
N TYR A 114 -12.22 3.05 -3.51
CA TYR A 114 -12.27 2.69 -4.92
C TYR A 114 -13.61 3.08 -5.52
N GLN A 115 -13.59 3.49 -6.77
CA GLN A 115 -14.77 3.94 -7.51
C GLN A 115 -15.22 2.89 -8.51
N LEU A 116 -16.53 2.85 -8.79
CA LEU A 116 -17.14 2.06 -9.86
C LEU A 116 -17.92 2.96 -10.81
N LEU A 117 -17.64 2.87 -12.09
CA LEU A 117 -18.47 3.43 -13.15
C LEU A 117 -19.09 2.29 -13.96
N ASN A 118 -20.41 2.31 -14.10
CA ASN A 118 -21.16 1.42 -14.97
C ASN A 118 -22.34 2.17 -15.61
N PRO A 119 -22.28 2.46 -16.92
CA PRO A 119 -21.25 2.03 -17.87
C PRO A 119 -19.89 2.70 -17.63
N GLY A 120 -18.80 1.97 -17.93
CA GLY A 120 -17.45 2.50 -17.88
C GLY A 120 -17.16 3.45 -19.05
N GLU A 121 -16.14 4.28 -18.91
CA GLU A 121 -15.62 5.15 -19.97
C GLU A 121 -14.53 4.43 -20.79
N ASN A 122 -13.79 3.52 -20.13
CA ASN A 122 -12.68 2.77 -20.73
C ASN A 122 -13.04 1.33 -21.08
N GLY A 123 -14.08 0.78 -20.48
CA GLY A 123 -14.55 -0.59 -20.71
C GLY A 123 -16.03 -0.76 -20.38
N ASP A 124 -16.48 -2.02 -20.26
CA ASP A 124 -17.86 -2.33 -19.83
C ASP A 124 -18.16 -1.68 -18.47
N ILE A 125 -17.19 -1.76 -17.56
CA ILE A 125 -17.17 -1.11 -16.26
C ILE A 125 -15.75 -0.60 -15.99
N ASP A 126 -15.65 0.50 -15.26
CA ASP A 126 -14.38 1.02 -14.76
C ASP A 126 -14.35 0.92 -13.25
N ILE A 127 -13.25 0.33 -12.73
CA ILE A 127 -12.94 0.22 -11.30
C ILE A 127 -11.60 0.92 -11.11
N PHE A 128 -11.53 1.92 -10.23
CA PHE A 128 -10.31 2.71 -10.11
C PHE A 128 -10.12 3.32 -8.73
N SER A 129 -8.86 3.64 -8.44
CA SER A 129 -8.40 4.51 -7.36
C SER A 129 -8.16 5.90 -7.95
N LEU A 130 -8.48 6.92 -7.18
CA LEU A 130 -8.22 8.32 -7.49
C LEU A 130 -6.73 8.72 -7.36
N GLY A 131 -5.86 7.74 -7.10
CA GLY A 131 -4.43 8.00 -6.96
C GLY A 131 -4.03 8.87 -5.76
N PRO A 132 -2.80 9.38 -5.78
CA PRO A 132 -2.24 10.23 -4.73
C PRO A 132 -2.93 11.58 -4.55
N ASP A 133 -3.46 12.18 -5.62
CA ASP A 133 -4.09 13.52 -5.58
C ASP A 133 -5.56 13.47 -5.13
N GLY A 134 -6.23 12.30 -5.23
CA GLY A 134 -7.62 12.09 -4.84
C GLY A 134 -8.62 12.78 -5.77
N GLU A 135 -8.23 13.16 -6.99
CA GLU A 135 -9.06 13.81 -8.00
C GLU A 135 -9.32 12.86 -9.17
N GLN A 136 -10.58 12.70 -9.57
CA GLN A 136 -10.96 11.86 -10.70
C GLN A 136 -10.59 12.51 -12.04
N GLY A 137 -10.09 11.70 -12.98
CA GLY A 137 -9.79 12.11 -14.34
C GLY A 137 -8.37 12.67 -14.51
N THR A 138 -7.48 12.36 -13.61
CA THR A 138 -6.06 12.76 -13.65
C THR A 138 -5.16 11.63 -14.15
N GLU A 139 -3.88 11.95 -14.43
CA GLU A 139 -2.93 10.97 -14.98
C GLU A 139 -2.50 9.90 -13.95
N ASP A 140 -2.76 10.13 -12.67
CA ASP A 140 -2.42 9.23 -11.58
C ASP A 140 -3.59 8.32 -11.14
N ASP A 141 -4.74 8.38 -11.82
CA ASP A 141 -5.82 7.40 -11.69
C ASP A 141 -5.34 6.00 -12.07
N ILE A 142 -5.56 5.05 -11.18
CA ILE A 142 -5.21 3.65 -11.39
C ILE A 142 -6.49 2.84 -11.54
N GLY A 143 -6.77 2.39 -12.75
CA GLY A 143 -7.98 1.66 -13.07
C GLY A 143 -7.72 0.32 -13.77
N ASN A 144 -8.78 -0.47 -13.89
CA ASN A 144 -8.71 -1.77 -14.56
C ASN A 144 -8.28 -1.68 -16.04
N TRP A 145 -8.27 -0.49 -16.63
CA TRP A 145 -7.84 -0.24 -18.03
C TRP A 145 -6.33 -0.03 -18.17
N ASN A 146 -5.61 0.35 -17.10
CA ASN A 146 -4.18 0.67 -17.15
C ASN A 146 -3.29 -0.13 -16.18
N LEU A 147 -3.80 -1.23 -15.59
CA LEU A 147 -3.04 -2.05 -14.64
C LEU A 147 -1.71 -2.59 -15.21
N GLY A 148 -1.63 -2.76 -16.54
CA GLY A 148 -0.42 -3.23 -17.22
C GLY A 148 0.77 -2.29 -17.09
N ASP A 149 0.53 -1.00 -16.88
CA ASP A 149 1.57 0.03 -16.76
C ASP A 149 2.29 -0.04 -15.40
N TYR A 150 1.70 -0.77 -14.44
CA TYR A 150 2.17 -0.87 -13.05
C TYR A 150 2.65 -2.29 -12.66
N GLN A 151 2.80 -3.21 -13.63
CA GLN A 151 3.25 -4.61 -13.40
C GLN A 151 4.74 -4.82 -13.65
#